data_992d1cdcc81a9ed40c06ed301c801608
#
_entry.id   992d1cdcc81a9ed40c06ed301c801608
#
_cell.length_a   1.000
_cell.length_b   1.000
_cell.length_c   1.000
_cell.angle_alpha   90.00
_cell.angle_beta   90.00
_cell.angle_gamma   90.00
#
_symmetry.space_group_name_H-M   'P 1'
#
loop_
_entity.id
_entity.type
_entity.pdbx_description
1 polymer ?
#
loop_
_entity_poly.entity_id
_entity_poly.type
_entity_poly.pdbx_seq_one_letter_code
_entity_poly.pdbx_strand_id
1 'polypeptide(L)'
;MGSGLGVFPALLKEAGWTCTALEPDPIACNLISELVGVETINTHFMNVKNIGLFDLITFNKVIEHVRNPVSFVKASKKLLPPRGIVYIEVPDGEMALKNNGTESEEFFIEHFDIYSKKSLECLFNMAGFEILLLQNVTEPSGKFTIRGFAKMPENSTIDE
;
A
#
# COMPACT_ATOMS: atom_id res chain seq x y z
N MET A 1 -4.40 2.58 -3.34
CA MET A 1 -5.26 2.58 -2.16
C MET A 1 -4.74 3.61 -1.20
N GLY A 2 -5.60 4.51 -0.63
CA GLY A 2 -5.15 5.67 0.14
C GLY A 2 -4.30 6.60 -0.72
N SER A 3 -4.91 7.14 -1.77
CA SER A 3 -4.15 7.81 -2.84
C SER A 3 -3.69 9.23 -2.46
N GLY A 4 -4.12 9.74 -1.32
CA GLY A 4 -3.76 11.06 -0.81
C GLY A 4 -3.98 12.16 -1.84
N LEU A 5 -2.96 12.94 -2.16
CA LEU A 5 -3.03 13.98 -3.18
C LEU A 5 -2.80 13.49 -4.62
N GLY A 6 -2.72 12.17 -4.85
CA GLY A 6 -2.66 11.60 -6.19
C GLY A 6 -1.29 11.55 -6.86
N VAL A 7 -0.21 11.80 -6.12
CA VAL A 7 1.16 11.78 -6.67
C VAL A 7 1.51 10.39 -7.23
N PHE A 8 1.23 9.34 -6.47
CA PHE A 8 1.56 7.99 -6.91
C PHE A 8 0.70 7.52 -8.10
N PRO A 9 -0.63 7.71 -8.12
CA PRO A 9 -1.44 7.47 -9.31
C PRO A 9 -1.01 8.26 -10.55
N ALA A 10 -0.55 9.51 -10.38
CA ALA A 10 -0.05 10.31 -11.49
C ALA A 10 1.18 9.67 -12.14
N LEU A 11 2.17 9.26 -11.34
CA LEU A 11 3.37 8.57 -11.81
C LEU A 11 3.06 7.26 -12.52
N LEU A 12 2.13 6.47 -11.99
CA LEU A 12 1.69 5.23 -12.64
C LEU A 12 1.01 5.49 -13.99
N LYS A 13 0.15 6.51 -14.06
CA LYS A 13 -0.51 6.92 -15.30
C LYS A 13 0.52 7.39 -16.36
N GLU A 14 1.50 8.20 -15.96
CA GLU A 14 2.60 8.62 -16.84
C GLU A 14 3.43 7.43 -17.36
N ALA A 15 3.59 6.40 -16.54
CA ALA A 15 4.23 5.15 -16.92
C ALA A 15 3.34 4.22 -17.79
N GLY A 16 2.14 4.66 -18.18
CA GLY A 16 1.23 3.94 -19.07
C GLY A 16 0.28 2.95 -18.40
N TRP A 17 0.16 2.99 -17.07
CA TRP A 17 -0.79 2.14 -16.35
C TRP A 17 -2.20 2.71 -16.39
N THR A 18 -3.20 1.84 -16.53
CA THR A 18 -4.60 2.18 -16.24
C THR A 18 -4.80 2.12 -14.73
N CYS A 19 -5.17 3.27 -14.14
CA CYS A 19 -5.23 3.42 -12.70
C CYS A 19 -6.65 3.74 -12.22
N THR A 20 -7.06 3.11 -11.12
CA THR A 20 -8.20 3.52 -10.30
C THR A 20 -7.67 3.93 -8.93
N ALA A 21 -7.89 5.18 -8.55
CA ALA A 21 -7.51 5.69 -7.24
C ALA A 21 -8.66 5.47 -6.25
N LEU A 22 -8.34 4.93 -5.09
CA LEU A 22 -9.29 4.77 -4.00
C LEU A 22 -8.86 5.64 -2.83
N GLU A 23 -9.73 6.57 -2.44
CA GLU A 23 -9.43 7.59 -1.43
C GLU A 23 -10.68 7.89 -0.57
N PRO A 24 -10.61 7.75 0.76
CA PRO A 24 -11.75 8.03 1.62
C PRO A 24 -12.04 9.52 1.81
N ASP A 25 -11.06 10.40 1.67
CA ASP A 25 -11.30 11.84 1.73
C ASP A 25 -11.93 12.35 0.42
N PRO A 26 -13.17 12.88 0.45
CA PRO A 26 -13.85 13.34 -0.75
C PRO A 26 -13.15 14.52 -1.43
N ILE A 27 -12.45 15.38 -0.68
CA ILE A 27 -11.72 16.52 -1.24
C ILE A 27 -10.52 16.00 -2.03
N ALA A 28 -9.72 15.12 -1.43
CA ALA A 28 -8.59 14.49 -2.10
C ALA A 28 -9.04 13.67 -3.32
N CYS A 29 -10.15 12.92 -3.19
CA CYS A 29 -10.74 12.15 -4.29
C CYS A 29 -11.08 13.04 -5.50
N ASN A 30 -11.74 14.18 -5.27
CA ASN A 30 -12.07 15.15 -6.32
C ASN A 30 -10.82 15.75 -6.98
N LEU A 31 -9.82 16.14 -6.17
CA LEU A 31 -8.54 16.65 -6.68
C LEU A 31 -7.82 15.65 -7.58
N ILE A 32 -7.79 14.37 -7.19
CA ILE A 32 -7.20 13.30 -8.02
C ILE A 32 -7.94 13.20 -9.35
N SER A 33 -9.26 13.17 -9.32
CA SER A 33 -10.07 13.10 -10.55
C SER A 33 -9.82 14.27 -11.49
N GLU A 34 -9.78 15.50 -10.96
CA GLU A 34 -9.62 16.73 -11.75
C GLU A 34 -8.19 16.93 -12.24
N LEU A 35 -7.17 16.74 -11.37
CA LEU A 35 -5.78 17.08 -11.69
C LEU A 35 -5.01 15.91 -12.31
N VAL A 36 -5.26 14.69 -11.87
CA VAL A 36 -4.58 13.50 -12.39
C VAL A 36 -5.38 12.88 -13.53
N GLY A 37 -6.72 12.98 -13.48
CA GLY A 37 -7.60 12.44 -14.52
C GLY A 37 -7.56 10.92 -14.58
N VAL A 38 -7.53 10.24 -13.43
CA VAL A 38 -7.73 8.80 -13.29
C VAL A 38 -9.11 8.55 -12.69
N GLU A 39 -9.63 7.34 -12.89
CA GLU A 39 -10.85 6.91 -12.20
C GLU A 39 -10.64 7.00 -10.68
N THR A 40 -11.61 7.55 -9.97
CA THR A 40 -11.55 7.68 -8.50
C THR A 40 -12.78 7.09 -7.83
N ILE A 41 -12.56 6.42 -6.70
CA ILE A 41 -13.62 5.83 -5.88
C ILE A 41 -13.48 6.41 -4.46
N ASN A 42 -14.47 7.22 -4.07
CA ASN A 42 -14.50 7.81 -2.72
C ASN A 42 -15.08 6.82 -1.72
N THR A 43 -14.21 6.01 -1.14
CA THR A 43 -14.60 5.04 -0.11
C THR A 43 -13.38 4.54 0.68
N HIS A 44 -13.63 3.95 1.85
CA HIS A 44 -12.63 3.16 2.56
C HIS A 44 -12.42 1.81 1.87
N PHE A 45 -11.17 1.34 1.80
CA PHE A 45 -10.80 0.09 1.14
C PHE A 45 -11.65 -1.11 1.58
N MET A 46 -11.91 -1.26 2.89
CA MET A 46 -12.70 -2.38 3.42
C MET A 46 -14.18 -2.37 3.01
N ASN A 47 -14.67 -1.25 2.48
CA ASN A 47 -16.05 -1.09 2.02
C ASN A 47 -16.22 -1.29 0.51
N VAL A 48 -15.11 -1.51 -0.19
CA VAL A 48 -15.10 -1.68 -1.66
C VAL A 48 -15.85 -2.95 -2.06
N LYS A 49 -16.70 -2.81 -3.08
CA LYS A 49 -17.46 -3.94 -3.68
C LYS A 49 -17.53 -3.78 -5.19
N ASN A 50 -17.37 -4.89 -5.90
CA ASN A 50 -17.67 -4.99 -7.35
C ASN A 50 -16.94 -3.98 -8.25
N ILE A 51 -15.67 -3.68 -7.96
CA ILE A 51 -14.84 -2.77 -8.78
C ILE A 51 -13.95 -3.50 -9.80
N GLY A 52 -14.14 -4.81 -9.96
CA GLY A 52 -13.33 -5.64 -10.85
C GLY A 52 -12.03 -6.15 -10.22
N LEU A 53 -11.18 -6.74 -11.06
CA LEU A 53 -9.87 -7.25 -10.67
C LEU A 53 -8.77 -6.33 -11.21
N PHE A 54 -7.67 -6.24 -10.47
CA PHE A 54 -6.51 -5.43 -10.78
C PHE A 54 -5.25 -6.29 -10.81
N ASP A 55 -4.39 -6.11 -11.79
CA ASP A 55 -3.11 -6.82 -11.85
C ASP A 55 -2.17 -6.42 -10.73
N LEU A 56 -2.30 -5.17 -10.25
CA LEU A 56 -1.51 -4.59 -9.19
C LEU A 56 -2.39 -3.78 -8.22
N ILE A 57 -2.29 -4.08 -6.93
CA ILE A 57 -2.84 -3.26 -5.85
C ILE A 57 -1.70 -2.64 -5.06
N THR A 58 -1.78 -1.33 -4.81
CA THR A 58 -0.72 -0.60 -4.11
C THR A 58 -1.22 0.00 -2.79
N PHE A 59 -0.41 -0.14 -1.76
CA PHE A 59 -0.53 0.51 -0.46
C PHE A 59 0.75 1.30 -0.20
N ASN A 60 0.78 2.54 -0.67
CA ASN A 60 1.92 3.43 -0.49
C ASN A 60 1.67 4.34 0.71
N LYS A 61 2.40 4.12 1.80
CA LYS A 61 2.26 4.84 3.07
C LYS A 61 0.81 4.78 3.61
N VAL A 62 0.28 3.57 3.72
CA VAL A 62 -1.10 3.31 4.18
C VAL A 62 -1.13 2.32 5.32
N ILE A 63 -0.34 1.27 5.24
CA ILE A 63 -0.46 0.10 6.13
C ILE A 63 -0.08 0.45 7.57
N GLU A 64 0.81 1.39 7.78
CA GLU A 64 1.19 1.93 9.09
C GLU A 64 0.01 2.59 9.83
N HIS A 65 -0.99 3.06 9.11
CA HIS A 65 -2.21 3.68 9.65
C HIS A 65 -3.37 2.70 9.82
N VAL A 66 -3.15 1.40 9.64
CA VAL A 66 -4.20 0.38 9.66
C VAL A 66 -4.17 -0.42 10.95
N ARG A 67 -5.26 -0.43 11.73
CA ARG A 67 -5.34 -1.16 13.02
C ARG A 67 -5.21 -2.68 12.89
N ASN A 68 -5.66 -3.26 11.78
CA ASN A 68 -5.56 -4.69 11.52
C ASN A 68 -4.95 -4.93 10.13
N PRO A 69 -3.63 -4.78 10.00
CA PRO A 69 -2.95 -4.81 8.71
C PRO A 69 -3.05 -6.18 8.01
N VAL A 70 -3.04 -7.28 8.75
CA VAL A 70 -3.15 -8.62 8.17
C VAL A 70 -4.51 -8.80 7.46
N SER A 71 -5.61 -8.48 8.12
CA SER A 71 -6.95 -8.57 7.52
C SER A 71 -7.11 -7.61 6.35
N PHE A 72 -6.51 -6.41 6.46
CA PHE A 72 -6.55 -5.40 5.42
C PHE A 72 -5.82 -5.86 4.15
N VAL A 73 -4.58 -6.35 4.28
CA VAL A 73 -3.81 -6.88 3.15
C VAL A 73 -4.47 -8.15 2.59
N LYS A 74 -4.99 -9.04 3.46
CA LYS A 74 -5.71 -10.24 3.03
C LYS A 74 -6.94 -9.90 2.18
N ALA A 75 -7.66 -8.81 2.51
CA ALA A 75 -8.83 -8.38 1.75
C ALA A 75 -8.51 -8.00 0.29
N SER A 76 -7.27 -7.59 -0.02
CA SER A 76 -6.87 -7.28 -1.39
C SER A 76 -6.93 -8.49 -2.33
N LYS A 77 -6.87 -9.73 -1.79
CA LYS A 77 -6.99 -10.95 -2.58
C LYS A 77 -8.29 -11.02 -3.40
N LYS A 78 -9.38 -10.44 -2.88
CA LYS A 78 -10.68 -10.41 -3.57
C LYS A 78 -10.68 -9.53 -4.83
N LEU A 79 -9.68 -8.69 -4.97
CA LEU A 79 -9.51 -7.75 -6.07
C LEU A 79 -8.31 -8.08 -6.97
N LEU A 80 -7.67 -9.23 -6.75
CA LEU A 80 -6.51 -9.67 -7.53
C LEU A 80 -6.84 -10.96 -8.30
N PRO A 81 -6.45 -11.07 -9.57
CA PRO A 81 -6.48 -12.34 -10.28
C PRO A 81 -5.40 -13.31 -9.71
N PRO A 82 -5.42 -14.60 -10.09
CA PRO A 82 -4.30 -15.49 -9.84
C PRO A 82 -2.97 -14.86 -10.31
N ARG A 83 -1.93 -14.90 -9.48
CA ARG A 83 -0.63 -14.24 -9.70
C ARG A 83 -0.68 -12.69 -9.69
N GLY A 84 -1.82 -12.07 -9.39
CA GLY A 84 -1.92 -10.63 -9.18
C GLY A 84 -1.00 -10.16 -8.05
N ILE A 85 -0.50 -8.94 -8.14
CA ILE A 85 0.57 -8.42 -7.29
C ILE A 85 0.00 -7.41 -6.28
N VAL A 86 0.50 -7.48 -5.06
CA VAL A 86 0.35 -6.43 -4.07
C VAL A 86 1.70 -5.74 -3.84
N TYR A 87 1.69 -4.41 -3.85
CA TYR A 87 2.81 -3.55 -3.48
C TYR A 87 2.50 -2.87 -2.15
N ILE A 88 3.43 -2.95 -1.21
CA ILE A 88 3.36 -2.23 0.06
C ILE A 88 4.64 -1.42 0.23
N GLU A 89 4.48 -0.16 0.62
CA GLU A 89 5.55 0.73 1.01
C GLU A 89 5.20 1.38 2.35
N VAL A 90 6.12 1.26 3.31
CA VAL A 90 5.97 1.78 4.68
C VAL A 90 7.27 2.42 5.16
N PRO A 91 7.24 3.34 6.14
CA PRO A 91 8.45 3.85 6.77
C PRO A 91 9.28 2.72 7.40
N ASP A 92 10.61 2.83 7.30
CA ASP A 92 11.57 1.91 7.92
C ASP A 92 11.91 2.39 9.34
N GLY A 93 11.21 1.84 10.33
CA GLY A 93 11.42 2.20 11.73
C GLY A 93 12.79 1.79 12.28
N GLU A 94 13.40 0.71 11.78
CA GLU A 94 14.75 0.31 12.21
C GLU A 94 15.80 1.33 11.73
N MET A 95 15.72 1.77 10.48
CA MET A 95 16.62 2.77 9.94
C MET A 95 16.34 4.15 10.53
N ALA A 96 15.08 4.51 10.74
CA ALA A 96 14.71 5.75 11.42
C ALA A 96 15.31 5.79 12.84
N LEU A 97 15.12 4.73 13.61
CA LEU A 97 15.69 4.63 14.97
C LEU A 97 17.22 4.73 14.96
N LYS A 98 17.88 4.04 14.04
CA LYS A 98 19.34 4.01 13.95
C LYS A 98 19.95 5.36 13.59
N ASN A 99 19.30 6.13 12.73
CA ASN A 99 19.86 7.39 12.20
C ASN A 99 19.38 8.63 12.95
N ASN A 100 18.10 8.64 13.40
CA ASN A 100 17.45 9.81 13.99
C ASN A 100 17.09 9.60 15.47
N GLY A 101 17.29 8.38 16.02
CA GLY A 101 16.91 8.04 17.38
C GLY A 101 15.39 8.00 17.58
N THR A 102 14.96 8.02 18.84
CA THR A 102 13.54 7.97 19.24
C THR A 102 12.77 9.26 18.90
N GLU A 103 13.47 10.33 18.55
CA GLU A 103 12.87 11.61 18.14
C GLU A 103 12.43 11.64 16.67
N SER A 104 12.58 10.52 15.96
CA SER A 104 12.14 10.43 14.57
C SER A 104 10.62 10.55 14.44
N GLU A 105 10.16 11.30 13.44
CA GLU A 105 8.73 11.58 13.22
C GLU A 105 7.88 10.30 13.06
N GLU A 106 8.48 9.22 12.56
CA GLU A 106 7.81 7.93 12.37
C GLU A 106 7.26 7.34 13.67
N PHE A 107 7.77 7.79 14.84
CA PHE A 107 7.32 7.33 16.16
C PHE A 107 6.22 8.19 16.79
N PHE A 108 5.92 9.37 16.21
CA PHE A 108 4.98 10.35 16.79
C PHE A 108 3.77 10.64 15.87
N ILE A 109 3.87 10.30 14.60
CA ILE A 109 2.76 10.45 13.67
C ILE A 109 1.72 9.37 13.99
N GLU A 110 0.48 9.52 13.51
CA GLU A 110 -0.66 8.62 13.72
C GLU A 110 -0.44 7.20 13.11
N HIS A 111 0.72 6.59 13.42
CA HIS A 111 1.04 5.22 13.04
C HIS A 111 0.56 4.26 14.14
N PHE A 112 -0.22 3.25 13.76
CA PHE A 112 -0.56 2.16 14.67
C PHE A 112 0.57 1.15 14.78
N ASP A 113 1.31 0.95 13.71
CA ASP A 113 2.44 0.02 13.63
C ASP A 113 3.68 0.70 13.05
N ILE A 114 4.84 0.31 13.57
CA ILE A 114 6.14 0.69 13.04
C ILE A 114 6.79 -0.55 12.43
N TYR A 115 7.18 -0.42 11.19
CA TYR A 115 7.65 -1.56 10.41
C TYR A 115 9.17 -1.67 10.39
N SER A 116 9.62 -2.92 10.45
CA SER A 116 10.93 -3.38 10.00
C SER A 116 10.77 -4.24 8.75
N LYS A 117 11.86 -4.51 8.05
CA LYS A 117 11.84 -5.45 6.93
C LYS A 117 11.27 -6.82 7.34
N LYS A 118 11.60 -7.28 8.57
CA LYS A 118 11.11 -8.56 9.09
C LYS A 118 9.62 -8.54 9.39
N SER A 119 9.09 -7.46 9.98
CA SER A 119 7.65 -7.37 10.26
C SER A 119 6.82 -7.25 8.97
N LEU A 120 7.32 -6.56 7.94
CA LEU A 120 6.67 -6.52 6.63
C LEU A 120 6.70 -7.90 5.93
N GLU A 121 7.80 -8.66 6.06
CA GLU A 121 7.87 -10.05 5.61
C GLU A 121 6.79 -10.91 6.30
N CYS A 122 6.67 -10.78 7.63
CA CYS A 122 5.64 -11.49 8.41
C CYS A 122 4.23 -11.10 7.96
N LEU A 123 3.97 -9.82 7.70
CA LEU A 123 2.67 -9.35 7.22
C LEU A 123 2.27 -10.02 5.91
N PHE A 124 3.16 -10.05 4.91
CA PHE A 124 2.89 -10.74 3.65
C PHE A 124 2.58 -12.24 3.84
N ASN A 125 3.40 -12.91 4.65
CA ASN A 125 3.23 -14.34 4.93
C ASN A 125 1.90 -14.62 5.65
N MET A 126 1.55 -13.84 6.67
CA MET A 126 0.29 -13.97 7.41
C MET A 126 -0.94 -13.64 6.55
N ALA A 127 -0.81 -12.70 5.62
CA ALA A 127 -1.83 -12.41 4.63
C ALA A 127 -1.90 -13.46 3.51
N GLY A 128 -0.95 -14.39 3.46
CA GLY A 128 -0.90 -15.50 2.51
C GLY A 128 -0.51 -15.07 1.10
N PHE A 129 0.47 -14.17 1.00
CA PHE A 129 1.12 -13.77 -0.25
C PHE A 129 2.54 -14.35 -0.34
N GLU A 130 3.00 -14.59 -1.55
CA GLU A 130 4.36 -15.04 -1.86
C GLU A 130 5.23 -13.83 -2.21
N ILE A 131 6.28 -13.59 -1.42
CA ILE A 131 7.14 -12.42 -1.58
C ILE A 131 8.00 -12.56 -2.83
N LEU A 132 7.97 -11.55 -3.68
CA LEU A 132 8.81 -11.42 -4.88
C LEU A 132 10.05 -10.57 -4.62
N LEU A 133 9.87 -9.47 -3.88
CA LEU A 133 10.93 -8.53 -3.56
C LEU A 133 10.64 -7.85 -2.22
N LEU A 134 11.66 -7.67 -1.41
CA LEU A 134 11.59 -6.89 -0.18
C LEU A 134 12.91 -6.15 0.03
N GLN A 135 12.88 -4.82 0.01
CA GLN A 135 14.09 -4.00 0.07
C GLN A 135 13.91 -2.73 0.88
N ASN A 136 15.00 -2.29 1.51
CA ASN A 136 15.10 -0.98 2.12
C ASN A 136 15.51 0.05 1.07
N VAL A 137 14.95 1.24 1.14
CA VAL A 137 15.19 2.35 0.21
C VAL A 137 15.40 3.63 1.00
N THR A 138 16.34 4.44 0.57
CA THR A 138 16.42 5.83 1.01
C THR A 138 15.77 6.70 -0.07
N GLU A 139 14.74 7.42 0.30
CA GLU A 139 14.05 8.33 -0.61
C GLU A 139 14.93 9.57 -0.93
N PRO A 140 14.66 10.27 -2.02
CA PRO A 140 15.35 11.54 -2.32
C PRO A 140 15.20 12.60 -1.21
N SER A 141 14.12 12.51 -0.43
CA SER A 141 13.87 13.31 0.77
C SER A 141 14.79 12.99 1.95
N GLY A 142 15.56 11.89 1.88
CA GLY A 142 16.38 11.37 2.96
C GLY A 142 15.62 10.42 3.92
N LYS A 143 14.31 10.23 3.75
CA LYS A 143 13.52 9.30 4.54
C LYS A 143 13.86 7.85 4.20
N PHE A 144 13.77 6.99 5.21
CA PHE A 144 13.98 5.54 5.07
C PHE A 144 12.64 4.83 4.90
N THR A 145 12.61 3.93 3.94
CA THR A 145 11.38 3.24 3.51
C THR A 145 11.68 1.78 3.27
N ILE A 146 10.72 0.92 3.57
CA ILE A 146 10.71 -0.48 3.15
C ILE A 146 9.65 -0.64 2.10
N ARG A 147 10.00 -1.23 0.97
CA ARG A 147 9.05 -1.60 -0.07
C ARG A 147 9.09 -3.07 -0.37
N GLY A 148 7.91 -3.63 -0.61
CA GLY A 148 7.73 -5.03 -0.92
C GLY A 148 6.76 -5.25 -2.05
N PHE A 149 7.08 -6.22 -2.91
CA PHE A 149 6.18 -6.80 -3.90
C PHE A 149 5.91 -8.25 -3.52
N ALA A 150 4.65 -8.63 -3.50
CA ALA A 150 4.26 -10.00 -3.27
C ALA A 150 3.12 -10.39 -4.21
N LYS A 151 3.04 -11.65 -4.59
CA LYS A 151 2.01 -12.14 -5.52
C LYS A 151 1.01 -13.05 -4.83
N MET A 152 -0.19 -13.13 -5.38
CA MET A 152 -1.14 -14.19 -5.07
C MET A 152 -0.53 -15.55 -5.42
N PRO A 153 -0.56 -16.55 -4.53
CA PRO A 153 -0.22 -17.93 -4.89
C PRO A 153 -1.11 -18.46 -6.02
N GLU A 154 -0.57 -19.31 -6.89
CA GLU A 154 -1.30 -19.85 -8.06
C GLU A 154 -2.54 -20.67 -7.67
N ASN A 155 -2.49 -21.34 -6.51
CA ASN A 155 -3.55 -22.21 -6.02
C ASN A 155 -4.46 -21.55 -4.97
N SER A 156 -4.49 -20.22 -4.90
CA SER A 156 -5.39 -19.53 -3.96
C SER A 156 -6.82 -19.65 -4.45
N THR A 157 -7.63 -20.46 -3.80
CA THR A 157 -9.08 -20.32 -3.85
C THR A 157 -9.45 -19.02 -3.14
N ILE A 158 -10.24 -18.18 -3.79
CA ILE A 158 -10.86 -17.03 -3.14
C ILE A 158 -11.89 -17.64 -2.20
N ASP A 159 -11.60 -17.65 -0.88
CA ASP A 159 -12.60 -18.01 0.13
C ASP A 159 -13.77 -17.02 -0.01
N GLU A 160 -14.96 -17.50 -0.30
CA GLU A 160 -16.20 -16.73 -0.45
C GLU A 160 -16.60 -15.97 0.83
#